data_2807531fb7d6d3a554832961842e329c
#
_entry.id   2807531fb7d6d3a554832961842e329c
#
_cell.length_a   1.000
_cell.length_b   1.000
_cell.length_c   1.000
_cell.angle_alpha   90.00
_cell.angle_beta   90.00
_cell.angle_gamma   90.00
#
_symmetry.space_group_name_H-M   'P 1'
#
loop_
_entity.id
_entity.type
_entity.pdbx_description
1 polymer ?
#
loop_
_entity_poly.entity_id
_entity_poly.type
_entity_poly.pdbx_seq_one_letter_code
_entity_poly.pdbx_strand_id
1 'polypeptide(L)'
;MLIAPALWNGYPLLQYDTGGYLARWYEGYLVPSRSTVFGLYLHFGEDSNFWINLGIQALATLWILQLVLRVFGITRPSRLVGLGIALIATTALPWLASMLLTDIFAGLSVLSLFILVVHGDRISTVEKCLLFGFTAFAAATHSATLAVLLGLCCAGWIARGWPAARISVAGLVQGSLTVVAGAAMLLSANFALSGQLAWTPGGYGVAFGRMLQDGIVTRYLEDHCPQLKLKLCPYREVLPATADQFLWGHSMFDRLGRFQGLNNEMGFIVTHSLAEYPGWQAEAAIVAAARQLVDVATGEGSDVWIPHTYGIIEHYLPAQLAPMRKARQQNQGISFTTLNWIHVPVALASMLLVVAIFAIAIWRRRPDDLTLLAATVLLALLGNAFVCGVISGPHDRYGARMVWIATLVALIAAVRRFGDDGKPGVPSGMP
;
A
#
# COMPACT_ATOMS: atom_id res chain seq x y z
N MET A 1 4.72 22.14 -0.72
CA MET A 1 5.33 21.33 -1.80
C MET A 1 4.75 19.90 -1.86
N LEU A 2 4.53 19.23 -0.73
CA LEU A 2 4.06 17.84 -0.71
C LEU A 2 2.70 17.63 -1.39
N ILE A 3 1.76 18.56 -1.26
CA ILE A 3 0.44 18.53 -1.93
C ILE A 3 0.39 19.43 -3.18
N ALA A 4 1.54 19.82 -3.72
CA ALA A 4 1.59 20.64 -4.93
C ALA A 4 0.84 20.04 -6.13
N PRO A 5 0.85 18.71 -6.36
CA PRO A 5 0.05 18.11 -7.42
C PRO A 5 -1.45 18.40 -7.29
N ALA A 6 -2.04 18.30 -6.09
CA ALA A 6 -3.45 18.61 -5.89
C ALA A 6 -3.76 20.10 -6.04
N LEU A 7 -2.87 20.98 -5.55
CA LEU A 7 -3.00 22.42 -5.73
C LEU A 7 -2.94 22.81 -7.22
N TRP A 8 -2.00 22.22 -7.96
CA TRP A 8 -1.89 22.40 -9.41
C TRP A 8 -3.11 21.85 -10.16
N ASN A 9 -3.65 20.71 -9.69
CA ASN A 9 -4.87 20.10 -10.24
C ASN A 9 -6.11 20.98 -10.02
N GLY A 10 -6.15 21.74 -8.91
CA GLY A 10 -7.30 22.55 -8.48
C GLY A 10 -8.34 21.76 -7.66
N TYR A 11 -8.10 20.47 -7.44
CA TYR A 11 -8.89 19.55 -6.62
C TYR A 11 -8.01 18.37 -6.19
N PRO A 12 -8.30 17.70 -5.07
CA PRO A 12 -7.63 16.45 -4.72
C PRO A 12 -7.64 15.45 -5.88
N LEU A 13 -6.54 14.74 -6.08
CA LEU A 13 -6.45 13.75 -7.13
C LEU A 13 -7.36 12.55 -6.82
N LEU A 14 -8.03 12.06 -7.83
CA LEU A 14 -8.91 10.90 -7.77
C LEU A 14 -8.27 9.69 -8.44
N GLN A 15 -8.70 8.51 -8.04
CA GLN A 15 -8.33 7.24 -8.62
C GLN A 15 -9.59 6.37 -8.77
N TYR A 16 -9.56 5.32 -9.58
CA TYR A 16 -10.72 4.43 -9.79
C TYR A 16 -11.40 3.98 -8.50
N ASP A 17 -10.61 3.70 -7.48
CA ASP A 17 -11.09 3.18 -6.21
C ASP A 17 -11.70 4.24 -5.29
N THR A 18 -11.42 5.52 -5.52
CA THR A 18 -11.89 6.61 -4.65
C THR A 18 -13.41 6.59 -4.49
N GLY A 19 -14.16 6.41 -5.58
CA GLY A 19 -15.60 6.32 -5.54
C GLY A 19 -16.11 5.15 -4.70
N GLY A 20 -15.45 4.00 -4.82
CA GLY A 20 -15.81 2.81 -4.04
C GLY A 20 -15.63 2.99 -2.53
N TYR A 21 -14.65 3.77 -2.06
CA TYR A 21 -14.52 4.12 -0.65
C TYR A 21 -15.58 5.15 -0.21
N LEU A 22 -15.85 6.17 -1.02
CA LEU A 22 -16.89 7.17 -0.74
C LEU A 22 -18.27 6.53 -0.61
N ALA A 23 -18.63 5.63 -1.51
CA ALA A 23 -19.91 4.96 -1.53
C ALA A 23 -20.23 4.19 -0.24
N ARG A 24 -19.20 3.69 0.49
CA ARG A 24 -19.39 2.91 1.73
C ARG A 24 -20.32 3.60 2.71
N TRP A 25 -20.10 4.88 2.92
CA TRP A 25 -20.84 5.63 3.92
C TRP A 25 -22.32 5.85 3.55
N TYR A 26 -22.61 6.05 2.27
CA TYR A 26 -23.95 6.35 1.81
C TYR A 26 -24.81 5.12 1.51
N GLU A 27 -24.19 4.08 0.99
CA GLU A 27 -24.90 2.88 0.57
C GLU A 27 -25.20 1.92 1.70
N GLY A 28 -24.48 1.99 2.82
CA GLY A 28 -24.73 1.18 4.02
C GLY A 28 -24.42 -0.30 3.84
N TYR A 29 -23.72 -0.69 2.78
CA TYR A 29 -23.28 -2.09 2.56
C TYR A 29 -21.78 -2.18 2.28
N LEU A 30 -21.25 -3.37 2.52
CA LEU A 30 -19.83 -3.63 2.27
C LEU A 30 -19.57 -3.89 0.79
N VAL A 31 -18.49 -3.30 0.25
CA VAL A 31 -18.00 -3.60 -1.10
C VAL A 31 -16.66 -4.31 -1.01
N PRO A 32 -16.42 -5.31 -1.89
CA PRO A 32 -15.18 -6.05 -1.90
C PRO A 32 -13.95 -5.14 -1.94
N SER A 33 -12.99 -5.44 -1.07
CA SER A 33 -11.69 -4.75 -0.99
C SER A 33 -11.75 -3.24 -0.72
N ARG A 34 -12.88 -2.69 -0.21
CA ARG A 34 -13.02 -1.28 0.16
C ARG A 34 -13.28 -1.14 1.66
N SER A 35 -12.36 -0.47 2.35
CA SER A 35 -12.43 -0.27 3.80
C SER A 35 -13.49 0.77 4.18
N THR A 36 -14.36 0.41 5.10
CA THR A 36 -15.31 1.33 5.74
C THR A 36 -14.57 2.42 6.55
N VAL A 37 -13.43 2.08 7.17
CA VAL A 37 -12.61 3.04 7.93
C VAL A 37 -12.08 4.16 7.04
N PHE A 38 -11.61 3.82 5.83
CA PHE A 38 -11.17 4.85 4.90
C PHE A 38 -12.34 5.64 4.31
N GLY A 39 -13.48 5.00 4.09
CA GLY A 39 -14.72 5.70 3.70
C GLY A 39 -15.15 6.75 4.73
N LEU A 40 -15.10 6.41 6.02
CA LEU A 40 -15.35 7.34 7.12
C LEU A 40 -14.33 8.49 7.16
N TYR A 41 -13.05 8.21 6.90
CA TYR A 41 -12.03 9.24 6.78
C TYR A 41 -12.31 10.20 5.63
N LEU A 42 -12.75 9.71 4.46
CA LEU A 42 -13.14 10.58 3.35
C LEU A 42 -14.35 11.41 3.70
N HIS A 43 -15.38 10.79 4.28
CA HIS A 43 -16.61 11.49 4.71
C HIS A 43 -16.32 12.68 5.65
N PHE A 44 -15.36 12.55 6.56
CA PHE A 44 -14.95 13.64 7.44
C PHE A 44 -14.52 14.92 6.69
N GLY A 45 -13.97 14.80 5.48
CA GLY A 45 -13.46 15.94 4.71
C GLY A 45 -14.36 16.44 3.58
N GLU A 46 -15.57 15.89 3.43
CA GLU A 46 -16.47 16.21 2.31
C GLU A 46 -16.80 17.69 2.21
N ASP A 47 -17.18 18.32 3.32
CA ASP A 47 -17.56 19.75 3.36
C ASP A 47 -16.43 20.69 2.94
N SER A 48 -15.19 20.22 3.00
CA SER A 48 -13.99 20.96 2.59
C SER A 48 -13.51 20.64 1.16
N ASN A 49 -14.32 19.97 0.34
CA ASN A 49 -13.87 19.36 -0.92
C ASN A 49 -12.64 18.47 -0.71
N PHE A 50 -12.57 17.74 0.39
CA PHE A 50 -11.51 16.83 0.82
C PHE A 50 -10.14 17.49 1.09
N TRP A 51 -10.03 18.82 1.11
CA TRP A 51 -8.74 19.49 1.41
C TRP A 51 -8.26 19.21 2.82
N ILE A 52 -9.15 19.03 3.79
CA ILE A 52 -8.78 18.61 5.15
C ILE A 52 -8.11 17.23 5.14
N ASN A 53 -8.61 16.28 4.34
CA ASN A 53 -8.00 14.97 4.21
C ASN A 53 -6.55 15.06 3.68
N LEU A 54 -6.33 15.86 2.64
CA LEU A 54 -4.98 16.10 2.14
C LEU A 54 -4.08 16.80 3.16
N GLY A 55 -4.63 17.75 3.91
CA GLY A 55 -3.92 18.39 5.02
C GLY A 55 -3.43 17.38 6.06
N ILE A 56 -4.31 16.46 6.48
CA ILE A 56 -3.98 15.38 7.41
C ILE A 56 -2.93 14.43 6.82
N GLN A 57 -3.07 14.02 5.55
CA GLN A 57 -2.08 13.17 4.85
C GLN A 57 -0.70 13.84 4.81
N ALA A 58 -0.65 15.13 4.45
CA ALA A 58 0.59 15.88 4.38
C ALA A 58 1.24 16.07 5.75
N LEU A 59 0.47 16.43 6.77
CA LEU A 59 0.99 16.61 8.14
C LEU A 59 1.50 15.29 8.72
N ALA A 60 0.77 14.19 8.55
CA ALA A 60 1.20 12.86 8.97
C ALA A 60 2.50 12.46 8.25
N THR A 61 2.60 12.71 6.95
CA THR A 61 3.79 12.42 6.15
C THR A 61 5.00 13.21 6.67
N LEU A 62 4.87 14.52 6.85
CA LEU A 62 5.96 15.37 7.35
C LEU A 62 6.40 14.97 8.75
N TRP A 63 5.43 14.70 9.63
CA TRP A 63 5.71 14.31 11.01
C TRP A 63 6.43 12.96 11.09
N ILE A 64 5.96 11.93 10.37
CA ILE A 64 6.61 10.61 10.38
C ILE A 64 8.00 10.68 9.75
N LEU A 65 8.18 11.40 8.63
CA LEU A 65 9.50 11.61 8.03
C LEU A 65 10.45 12.32 9.00
N GLN A 66 9.97 13.37 9.70
CA GLN A 66 10.75 14.06 10.72
C GLN A 66 11.17 13.11 11.86
N LEU A 67 10.25 12.25 12.34
CA LEU A 67 10.57 11.26 13.37
C LEU A 67 11.64 10.27 12.89
N VAL A 68 11.48 9.72 11.69
CA VAL A 68 12.48 8.82 11.09
C VAL A 68 13.83 9.52 11.03
N LEU A 69 13.91 10.69 10.44
CA LEU A 69 15.17 11.41 10.30
C LEU A 69 15.80 11.76 11.65
N ARG A 70 14.98 12.11 12.65
CA ARG A 70 15.43 12.40 14.02
C ARG A 70 16.04 11.18 14.70
N VAL A 71 15.43 9.98 14.60
CA VAL A 71 15.99 8.76 15.22
C VAL A 71 17.30 8.32 14.56
N PHE A 72 17.53 8.73 13.30
CA PHE A 72 18.80 8.55 12.61
C PHE A 72 19.81 9.70 12.84
N GLY A 73 19.51 10.67 13.73
CA GLY A 73 20.39 11.79 14.06
C GLY A 73 20.46 12.89 13.01
N ILE A 74 19.55 12.91 12.04
CA ILE A 74 19.47 13.93 10.99
C ILE A 74 18.51 15.03 11.45
N THR A 75 19.06 16.06 12.13
CA THR A 75 18.26 17.13 12.74
C THR A 75 18.52 18.51 12.15
N ARG A 76 19.58 18.68 11.32
CA ARG A 76 19.91 19.97 10.70
C ARG A 76 18.82 20.37 9.70
N PRO A 77 18.21 21.59 9.82
CA PRO A 77 17.11 22.01 8.94
C PRO A 77 17.44 21.94 7.45
N SER A 78 18.65 22.30 7.04
CA SER A 78 19.09 22.23 5.64
C SER A 78 19.09 20.81 5.10
N ARG A 79 19.49 19.81 5.90
CA ARG A 79 19.46 18.39 5.53
C ARG A 79 18.03 17.88 5.45
N LEU A 80 17.16 18.26 6.40
CA LEU A 80 15.74 17.89 6.40
C LEU A 80 15.06 18.41 5.13
N VAL A 81 15.26 19.68 4.81
CA VAL A 81 14.69 20.31 3.59
C VAL A 81 15.27 19.66 2.33
N GLY A 82 16.58 19.44 2.26
CA GLY A 82 17.22 18.81 1.11
C GLY A 82 16.70 17.39 0.85
N LEU A 83 16.57 16.58 1.91
CA LEU A 83 16.00 15.23 1.79
C LEU A 83 14.51 15.26 1.39
N GLY A 84 13.74 16.20 1.96
CA GLY A 84 12.35 16.39 1.58
C GLY A 84 12.19 16.78 0.11
N ILE A 85 13.00 17.71 -0.39
CA ILE A 85 13.01 18.11 -1.81
C ILE A 85 13.41 16.93 -2.69
N ALA A 86 14.44 16.17 -2.31
CA ALA A 86 14.89 15.00 -3.07
C ALA A 86 13.76 13.97 -3.19
N LEU A 87 13.08 13.61 -2.09
CA LEU A 87 11.95 12.68 -2.11
C LEU A 87 10.79 13.19 -2.98
N ILE A 88 10.44 14.48 -2.84
CA ILE A 88 9.34 15.09 -3.60
C ILE A 88 9.66 15.10 -5.11
N ALA A 89 10.90 15.38 -5.48
CA ALA A 89 11.29 15.51 -6.88
C ALA A 89 11.50 14.16 -7.59
N THR A 90 11.84 13.09 -6.85
CA THR A 90 12.31 11.84 -7.46
C THR A 90 11.42 10.63 -7.17
N THR A 91 10.31 10.79 -6.44
CA THR A 91 9.43 9.69 -6.06
C THR A 91 7.95 10.02 -6.23
N ALA A 92 7.11 8.99 -6.16
CA ALA A 92 5.66 9.11 -6.17
C ALA A 92 5.07 9.85 -4.94
N LEU A 93 5.86 10.13 -3.90
CA LEU A 93 5.39 10.64 -2.60
C LEU A 93 4.43 11.85 -2.69
N PRO A 94 4.70 12.94 -3.46
CA PRO A 94 3.79 14.07 -3.53
C PRO A 94 2.47 13.73 -4.24
N TRP A 95 2.48 12.82 -5.18
CA TRP A 95 1.29 12.33 -5.88
C TRP A 95 0.43 11.48 -4.95
N LEU A 96 1.04 10.59 -4.19
CA LEU A 96 0.35 9.79 -3.16
C LEU A 96 -0.26 10.67 -2.06
N ALA A 97 0.48 11.69 -1.59
CA ALA A 97 -0.02 12.63 -0.59
C ALA A 97 -1.13 13.56 -1.11
N SER A 98 -1.26 13.70 -2.44
CA SER A 98 -2.26 14.54 -3.12
C SER A 98 -3.50 13.75 -3.55
N MET A 99 -3.52 12.43 -3.37
CA MET A 99 -4.58 11.54 -3.86
C MET A 99 -5.50 11.09 -2.74
N LEU A 100 -6.79 11.02 -3.00
CA LEU A 100 -7.79 10.48 -2.07
C LEU A 100 -7.80 8.94 -2.14
N LEU A 101 -6.72 8.36 -1.62
CA LEU A 101 -6.50 6.92 -1.65
C LEU A 101 -5.71 6.46 -0.43
N THR A 102 -5.83 5.16 -0.11
CA THR A 102 -5.15 4.54 1.04
C THR A 102 -3.64 4.41 0.88
N ASP A 103 -3.12 4.63 -0.32
CA ASP A 103 -1.77 4.26 -0.73
C ASP A 103 -0.66 5.00 0.02
N ILE A 104 -0.88 6.28 0.38
CA ILE A 104 0.08 7.05 1.19
C ILE A 104 0.32 6.41 2.57
N PHE A 105 -0.72 5.81 3.16
CA PHE A 105 -0.64 5.20 4.48
C PHE A 105 0.19 3.92 4.51
N ALA A 106 0.35 3.22 3.37
CA ALA A 106 1.09 1.97 3.29
C ALA A 106 2.58 2.17 3.67
N GLY A 107 3.31 3.02 2.97
CA GLY A 107 4.70 3.30 3.28
C GLY A 107 4.90 3.98 4.63
N LEU A 108 4.01 4.92 4.99
CA LEU A 108 4.07 5.62 6.29
C LEU A 108 3.86 4.66 7.46
N SER A 109 2.97 3.67 7.34
CA SER A 109 2.74 2.70 8.42
C SER A 109 3.92 1.76 8.64
N VAL A 110 4.65 1.39 7.58
CA VAL A 110 5.91 0.63 7.70
C VAL A 110 6.94 1.42 8.49
N LEU A 111 7.13 2.71 8.18
CA LEU A 111 8.05 3.59 8.91
C LEU A 111 7.60 3.79 10.37
N SER A 112 6.31 4.00 10.61
CA SER A 112 5.74 4.13 11.95
C SER A 112 5.94 2.87 12.79
N LEU A 113 5.67 1.70 12.21
CA LEU A 113 5.88 0.41 12.87
C LEU A 113 7.36 0.20 13.21
N PHE A 114 8.26 0.52 12.27
CA PHE A 114 9.71 0.46 12.50
C PHE A 114 10.14 1.31 13.71
N ILE A 115 9.68 2.57 13.79
CA ILE A 115 9.99 3.45 14.92
C ILE A 115 9.46 2.85 16.23
N LEU A 116 8.21 2.39 16.27
CA LEU A 116 7.61 1.81 17.47
C LEU A 116 8.37 0.57 17.96
N VAL A 117 8.77 -0.30 17.04
CA VAL A 117 9.39 -1.59 17.37
C VAL A 117 10.88 -1.43 17.71
N VAL A 118 11.61 -0.59 16.96
CA VAL A 118 13.09 -0.52 17.05
C VAL A 118 13.54 0.68 17.87
N HIS A 119 12.83 1.81 17.79
CA HIS A 119 13.25 3.09 18.39
C HIS A 119 12.21 3.65 19.38
N GLY A 120 11.37 2.81 19.94
CA GLY A 120 10.39 3.25 20.92
C GLY A 120 10.97 3.94 22.15
N ASP A 121 12.22 3.67 22.52
CA ASP A 121 12.97 4.33 23.58
C ASP A 121 13.42 5.75 23.23
N ARG A 122 13.52 6.11 21.95
CA ARG A 122 13.99 7.42 21.45
C ARG A 122 12.85 8.40 21.17
N ILE A 123 11.63 8.04 21.45
CA ILE A 123 10.43 8.86 21.23
C ILE A 123 9.63 9.03 22.52
N SER A 124 8.91 10.14 22.62
CA SER A 124 8.07 10.44 23.79
C SER A 124 6.84 9.53 23.85
N THR A 125 6.20 9.44 25.02
CA THR A 125 4.97 8.67 25.19
C THR A 125 3.84 9.17 24.27
N VAL A 126 3.73 10.49 24.09
CA VAL A 126 2.74 11.09 23.19
C VAL A 126 2.98 10.64 21.75
N GLU A 127 4.22 10.68 21.28
CA GLU A 127 4.58 10.21 19.94
C GLU A 127 4.31 8.71 19.76
N LYS A 128 4.56 7.89 20.81
CA LYS A 128 4.18 6.45 20.79
C LYS A 128 2.68 6.26 20.61
N CYS A 129 1.87 6.98 21.39
CA CYS A 129 0.41 6.89 21.30
C CYS A 129 -0.09 7.35 19.92
N LEU A 130 0.45 8.44 19.38
CA LEU A 130 0.08 8.93 18.06
C LEU A 130 0.51 7.98 16.94
N LEU A 131 1.73 7.43 17.00
CA LEU A 131 2.19 6.41 16.04
C LEU A 131 1.38 5.12 16.15
N PHE A 132 1.02 4.70 17.36
CA PHE A 132 0.13 3.55 17.58
C PHE A 132 -1.22 3.77 16.89
N GLY A 133 -1.89 4.89 17.16
CA GLY A 133 -3.17 5.24 16.57
C GLY A 133 -3.08 5.35 15.04
N PHE A 134 -2.04 6.02 14.53
CA PHE A 134 -1.80 6.14 13.09
C PHE A 134 -1.58 4.79 12.41
N THR A 135 -0.73 3.92 13.00
CA THR A 135 -0.42 2.59 12.42
C THR A 135 -1.66 1.69 12.44
N ALA A 136 -2.45 1.72 13.52
CA ALA A 136 -3.72 0.99 13.61
C ALA A 136 -4.72 1.49 12.57
N PHE A 137 -4.87 2.82 12.43
CA PHE A 137 -5.71 3.43 11.38
C PHE A 137 -5.24 3.00 9.98
N ALA A 138 -3.96 3.15 9.66
CA ALA A 138 -3.38 2.77 8.36
C ALA A 138 -3.62 1.28 8.04
N ALA A 139 -3.44 0.40 9.04
CA ALA A 139 -3.75 -1.02 8.93
C ALA A 139 -5.24 -1.27 8.62
N ALA A 140 -6.13 -0.50 9.24
CA ALA A 140 -7.57 -0.61 9.04
C ALA A 140 -8.04 -0.07 7.67
N THR A 141 -7.28 0.83 7.03
CA THR A 141 -7.67 1.43 5.74
C THR A 141 -7.54 0.49 4.55
N HIS A 142 -6.65 -0.53 4.62
CA HIS A 142 -6.41 -1.42 3.48
C HIS A 142 -5.90 -2.79 3.94
N SER A 143 -6.59 -3.87 3.51
CA SER A 143 -6.26 -5.25 3.92
C SER A 143 -4.83 -5.67 3.57
N ALA A 144 -4.30 -5.24 2.42
CA ALA A 144 -2.91 -5.55 2.06
C ALA A 144 -1.90 -4.83 2.97
N THR A 145 -2.18 -3.59 3.39
CA THR A 145 -1.34 -2.87 4.35
C THR A 145 -1.31 -3.62 5.69
N LEU A 146 -2.47 -4.04 6.19
CA LEU A 146 -2.55 -4.83 7.41
C LEU A 146 -1.78 -6.15 7.30
N ALA A 147 -1.89 -6.86 6.16
CA ALA A 147 -1.17 -8.11 5.93
C ALA A 147 0.35 -7.89 5.90
N VAL A 148 0.85 -6.82 5.27
CA VAL A 148 2.27 -6.45 5.29
C VAL A 148 2.75 -6.15 6.70
N LEU A 149 2.01 -5.36 7.48
CA LEU A 149 2.38 -5.04 8.86
C LEU A 149 2.37 -6.28 9.76
N LEU A 150 1.41 -7.19 9.58
CA LEU A 150 1.40 -8.49 10.27
C LEU A 150 2.64 -9.31 9.91
N GLY A 151 2.97 -9.40 8.62
CA GLY A 151 4.19 -10.08 8.15
C GLY A 151 5.47 -9.50 8.76
N LEU A 152 5.57 -8.16 8.87
CA LEU A 152 6.69 -7.49 9.52
C LEU A 152 6.76 -7.80 11.03
N CYS A 153 5.63 -7.86 11.73
CA CYS A 153 5.60 -8.27 13.14
C CYS A 153 6.06 -9.72 13.30
N CYS A 154 5.57 -10.65 12.47
CA CYS A 154 6.00 -12.05 12.48
C CYS A 154 7.52 -12.17 12.20
N ALA A 155 8.01 -11.46 11.18
CA ALA A 155 9.44 -11.44 10.87
C ALA A 155 10.27 -10.85 12.02
N GLY A 156 9.76 -9.81 12.70
CA GLY A 156 10.39 -9.23 13.88
C GLY A 156 10.49 -10.22 15.06
N TRP A 157 9.44 -10.99 15.31
CA TRP A 157 9.45 -12.07 16.33
C TRP A 157 10.46 -13.16 15.99
N ILE A 158 10.57 -13.56 14.72
CA ILE A 158 11.57 -14.53 14.24
C ILE A 158 12.97 -13.93 14.38
N ALA A 159 13.18 -12.72 13.91
CA ALA A 159 14.47 -12.04 13.92
C ALA A 159 14.99 -11.78 15.35
N ARG A 160 14.11 -11.68 16.34
CA ARG A 160 14.51 -11.57 17.76
C ARG A 160 15.34 -12.75 18.26
N GLY A 161 15.19 -13.93 17.66
CA GLY A 161 16.06 -15.08 17.93
C GLY A 161 17.52 -14.83 17.53
N TRP A 162 17.80 -13.78 16.76
CA TRP A 162 19.14 -13.39 16.36
C TRP A 162 19.66 -12.24 17.24
N PRO A 163 20.64 -12.48 18.13
CA PRO A 163 21.08 -11.49 19.15
C PRO A 163 21.54 -10.15 18.54
N ALA A 164 22.06 -10.17 17.31
CA ALA A 164 22.50 -8.95 16.62
C ALA A 164 21.36 -8.02 16.22
N ALA A 165 20.11 -8.50 16.15
CA ALA A 165 18.97 -7.68 15.74
C ALA A 165 18.53 -6.65 16.80
N ARG A 166 18.88 -6.88 18.10
CA ARG A 166 18.58 -5.97 19.23
C ARG A 166 17.14 -5.46 19.29
N ILE A 167 16.16 -6.29 18.86
CA ILE A 167 14.75 -5.94 18.85
C ILE A 167 14.15 -6.22 20.24
N SER A 168 13.51 -5.22 20.85
CA SER A 168 12.91 -5.35 22.17
C SER A 168 11.58 -6.11 22.15
N VAL A 169 11.30 -6.91 23.20
CA VAL A 169 9.98 -7.57 23.37
C VAL A 169 8.87 -6.53 23.46
N ALA A 170 9.10 -5.49 24.25
CA ALA A 170 8.11 -4.42 24.44
C ALA A 170 7.73 -3.75 23.11
N GLY A 171 8.73 -3.46 22.25
CA GLY A 171 8.48 -2.91 20.90
C GLY A 171 7.69 -3.88 20.02
N LEU A 172 8.04 -5.18 20.01
CA LEU A 172 7.31 -6.19 19.24
C LEU A 172 5.87 -6.36 19.72
N VAL A 173 5.65 -6.40 21.04
CA VAL A 173 4.30 -6.46 21.62
C VAL A 173 3.52 -5.21 21.20
N GLN A 174 4.10 -4.02 21.31
CA GLN A 174 3.46 -2.77 20.91
C GLN A 174 3.13 -2.76 19.41
N GLY A 175 4.06 -3.15 18.55
CA GLY A 175 3.83 -3.29 17.11
C GLY A 175 2.74 -4.30 16.78
N SER A 176 2.73 -5.48 17.42
CA SER A 176 1.68 -6.48 17.23
C SER A 176 0.31 -5.98 17.69
N LEU A 177 0.25 -5.24 18.79
CA LEU A 177 -0.98 -4.63 19.27
C LEU A 177 -1.54 -3.57 18.30
N THR A 178 -0.69 -2.82 17.57
CA THR A 178 -1.20 -1.89 16.54
C THR A 178 -1.90 -2.64 15.41
N VAL A 179 -1.37 -3.81 15.00
CA VAL A 179 -1.98 -4.63 13.94
C VAL A 179 -3.32 -5.20 14.41
N VAL A 180 -3.38 -5.72 15.64
CA VAL A 180 -4.62 -6.21 16.24
C VAL A 180 -5.65 -5.09 16.38
N ALA A 181 -5.24 -3.91 16.83
CA ALA A 181 -6.11 -2.75 16.93
C ALA A 181 -6.66 -2.31 15.55
N GLY A 182 -5.83 -2.33 14.51
CA GLY A 182 -6.24 -2.06 13.13
C GLY A 182 -7.27 -3.08 12.61
N ALA A 183 -7.03 -4.36 12.87
CA ALA A 183 -7.98 -5.42 12.53
C ALA A 183 -9.32 -5.24 13.26
N ALA A 184 -9.28 -4.97 14.56
CA ALA A 184 -10.46 -4.71 15.37
C ALA A 184 -11.22 -3.48 14.88
N MET A 185 -10.51 -2.38 14.53
CA MET A 185 -11.11 -1.16 13.98
C MET A 185 -11.85 -1.45 12.67
N LEU A 186 -11.23 -2.20 11.75
CA LEU A 186 -11.86 -2.57 10.48
C LEU A 186 -13.12 -3.41 10.70
N LEU A 187 -13.04 -4.46 11.51
CA LEU A 187 -14.18 -5.34 11.78
C LEU A 187 -15.32 -4.60 12.50
N SER A 188 -14.98 -3.73 13.45
CA SER A 188 -15.98 -2.90 14.17
C SER A 188 -16.66 -1.90 13.24
N ALA A 189 -15.91 -1.25 12.35
CA ALA A 189 -16.47 -0.32 11.37
C ALA A 189 -17.38 -1.05 10.37
N ASN A 190 -16.98 -2.22 9.87
CA ASN A 190 -17.80 -3.03 8.99
C ASN A 190 -19.08 -3.51 9.68
N PHE A 191 -18.97 -3.93 10.94
CA PHE A 191 -20.16 -4.33 11.73
C PHE A 191 -21.10 -3.15 11.97
N ALA A 192 -20.57 -1.99 12.34
CA ALA A 192 -21.37 -0.78 12.59
C ALA A 192 -22.12 -0.32 11.32
N LEU A 193 -21.50 -0.47 10.14
CA LEU A 193 -22.11 -0.06 8.87
C LEU A 193 -23.16 -1.06 8.38
N SER A 194 -22.88 -2.35 8.44
CA SER A 194 -23.65 -3.40 7.74
C SER A 194 -24.32 -4.43 8.63
N GLY A 195 -24.06 -4.39 9.95
CA GLY A 195 -24.49 -5.43 10.88
C GLY A 195 -23.74 -6.78 10.71
N GLN A 196 -22.73 -6.85 9.81
CA GLN A 196 -22.00 -8.07 9.51
C GLN A 196 -20.57 -7.99 10.05
N LEU A 197 -20.18 -8.96 10.87
CA LEU A 197 -18.80 -9.12 11.31
C LEU A 197 -18.02 -9.81 10.18
N ALA A 198 -17.66 -9.07 9.16
CA ALA A 198 -16.96 -9.56 7.98
C ALA A 198 -15.73 -8.73 7.67
N TRP A 199 -14.69 -9.38 7.18
CA TRP A 199 -13.47 -8.72 6.76
C TRP A 199 -13.68 -7.94 5.44
N THR A 200 -14.19 -8.64 4.43
CA THR A 200 -14.62 -8.10 3.14
C THR A 200 -15.62 -9.08 2.53
N PRO A 201 -16.68 -8.62 1.88
CA PRO A 201 -17.53 -9.51 1.12
C PRO A 201 -16.79 -9.98 -0.14
N GLY A 202 -17.11 -11.18 -0.62
CA GLY A 202 -16.56 -11.71 -1.88
C GLY A 202 -15.04 -11.87 -1.89
N GLY A 203 -14.43 -12.22 -0.76
CA GLY A 203 -12.97 -12.30 -0.58
C GLY A 203 -12.26 -13.24 -1.58
N TYR A 204 -12.94 -14.29 -2.04
CA TYR A 204 -12.42 -15.19 -3.07
C TYR A 204 -12.40 -14.58 -4.47
N GLY A 205 -13.21 -13.56 -4.74
CA GLY A 205 -13.34 -12.99 -6.09
C GLY A 205 -12.04 -12.42 -6.63
N VAL A 206 -11.24 -11.78 -5.79
CA VAL A 206 -9.96 -11.20 -6.20
C VAL A 206 -8.95 -12.30 -6.55
N ALA A 207 -8.81 -13.31 -5.69
CA ALA A 207 -7.95 -14.47 -5.95
C ALA A 207 -8.42 -15.26 -7.17
N PHE A 208 -9.73 -15.44 -7.33
CA PHE A 208 -10.33 -16.07 -8.50
C PHE A 208 -9.99 -15.30 -9.80
N GLY A 209 -10.16 -13.97 -9.80
CA GLY A 209 -9.81 -13.14 -10.96
C GLY A 209 -8.34 -13.28 -11.33
N ARG A 210 -7.45 -13.31 -10.34
CA ARG A 210 -6.02 -13.55 -10.55
C ARG A 210 -5.77 -14.93 -11.17
N MET A 211 -6.33 -15.99 -10.59
CA MET A 211 -6.19 -17.37 -11.13
C MET A 211 -6.82 -17.51 -12.52
N LEU A 212 -7.87 -16.76 -12.82
CA LEU A 212 -8.45 -16.70 -14.17
C LEU A 212 -7.43 -16.11 -15.16
N GLN A 213 -6.82 -15.00 -14.82
CA GLN A 213 -5.81 -14.33 -15.65
C GLN A 213 -4.58 -15.22 -15.87
N ASP A 214 -4.21 -16.06 -14.90
CA ASP A 214 -3.13 -17.04 -15.02
C ASP A 214 -3.52 -18.32 -15.81
N GLY A 215 -4.78 -18.41 -16.29
CA GLY A 215 -5.29 -19.57 -17.02
C GLY A 215 -5.70 -20.76 -16.14
N ILE A 216 -5.47 -20.69 -14.83
CA ILE A 216 -5.73 -21.79 -13.88
C ILE A 216 -7.24 -22.09 -13.78
N VAL A 217 -8.08 -21.05 -13.73
CA VAL A 217 -9.54 -21.22 -13.70
C VAL A 217 -10.04 -21.86 -14.99
N THR A 218 -9.53 -21.39 -16.14
CA THR A 218 -9.90 -21.95 -17.45
C THR A 218 -9.58 -23.44 -17.48
N ARG A 219 -8.38 -23.81 -17.08
CA ARG A 219 -7.95 -25.22 -17.02
C ARG A 219 -8.82 -26.04 -16.07
N TYR A 220 -9.13 -25.52 -14.87
CA TYR A 220 -10.00 -26.19 -13.92
C TYR A 220 -11.38 -26.48 -14.51
N LEU A 221 -11.96 -25.51 -15.22
CA LEU A 221 -13.25 -25.69 -15.87
C LEU A 221 -13.19 -26.68 -17.06
N GLU A 222 -12.11 -26.70 -17.83
CA GLU A 222 -11.89 -27.69 -18.89
C GLU A 222 -11.82 -29.10 -18.34
N ASP A 223 -11.11 -29.31 -17.24
CA ASP A 223 -10.92 -30.64 -16.65
C ASP A 223 -12.20 -31.17 -15.96
N HIS A 224 -13.09 -30.29 -15.45
CA HIS A 224 -14.18 -30.65 -14.57
C HIS A 224 -15.59 -30.41 -15.15
N CYS A 225 -15.74 -29.63 -16.24
CA CYS A 225 -17.03 -29.45 -16.89
C CYS A 225 -17.25 -30.51 -17.97
N PRO A 226 -18.45 -31.05 -18.13
CA PRO A 226 -19.70 -30.71 -17.41
C PRO A 226 -19.96 -31.55 -16.16
N GLN A 227 -19.01 -32.36 -15.70
CA GLN A 227 -19.21 -33.31 -14.57
C GLN A 227 -19.59 -32.55 -13.30
N LEU A 228 -18.90 -31.45 -13.02
CA LEU A 228 -19.31 -30.51 -12.00
C LEU A 228 -20.31 -29.52 -12.61
N LYS A 229 -21.48 -29.41 -12.00
CA LYS A 229 -22.56 -28.50 -12.44
C LYS A 229 -22.30 -27.07 -11.93
N LEU A 230 -21.16 -26.47 -12.36
CA LEU A 230 -20.80 -25.11 -12.01
C LEU A 230 -21.55 -24.12 -12.92
N LYS A 231 -21.93 -22.97 -12.37
CA LYS A 231 -22.56 -21.87 -13.11
C LYS A 231 -21.67 -21.33 -14.21
N LEU A 232 -20.33 -21.43 -14.05
CA LEU A 232 -19.32 -20.97 -15.00
C LEU A 232 -19.08 -21.96 -16.15
N CYS A 233 -19.49 -23.24 -16.06
CA CYS A 233 -19.27 -24.23 -17.11
C CYS A 233 -19.80 -23.78 -18.50
N PRO A 234 -21.02 -23.20 -18.62
CA PRO A 234 -21.52 -22.73 -19.92
C PRO A 234 -20.69 -21.56 -20.52
N TYR A 235 -19.89 -20.88 -19.72
CA TYR A 235 -19.14 -19.68 -20.10
C TYR A 235 -17.64 -19.93 -20.28
N ARG A 236 -17.15 -21.16 -20.11
CA ARG A 236 -15.71 -21.49 -20.10
C ARG A 236 -14.95 -21.00 -21.34
N GLU A 237 -15.59 -20.96 -22.51
CA GLU A 237 -14.98 -20.55 -23.77
C GLU A 237 -14.98 -19.02 -24.00
N VAL A 238 -15.75 -18.29 -23.20
CA VAL A 238 -15.92 -16.82 -23.34
C VAL A 238 -15.53 -16.09 -22.08
N LEU A 239 -14.72 -16.71 -21.22
CA LEU A 239 -14.18 -16.06 -20.04
C LEU A 239 -13.23 -14.92 -20.43
N PRO A 240 -13.31 -13.76 -19.76
CA PRO A 240 -12.36 -12.67 -19.99
C PRO A 240 -10.91 -13.09 -19.71
N ALA A 241 -9.96 -12.51 -20.46
CA ALA A 241 -8.55 -12.83 -20.32
C ALA A 241 -7.90 -12.21 -19.07
N THR A 242 -8.51 -11.16 -18.48
CA THR A 242 -7.93 -10.45 -17.33
C THR A 242 -8.90 -10.43 -16.15
N ALA A 243 -8.32 -10.35 -14.94
CA ALA A 243 -9.06 -10.18 -13.69
C ALA A 243 -9.97 -8.95 -13.72
N ASP A 244 -9.47 -7.83 -14.24
CA ASP A 244 -10.21 -6.58 -14.31
C ASP A 244 -11.42 -6.65 -15.24
N GLN A 245 -11.25 -7.26 -16.42
CA GLN A 245 -12.36 -7.46 -17.34
C GLN A 245 -13.44 -8.36 -16.74
N PHE A 246 -13.05 -9.38 -15.95
CA PHE A 246 -14.01 -10.27 -15.30
C PHE A 246 -14.74 -9.57 -14.16
N LEU A 247 -14.02 -8.96 -13.23
CA LEU A 247 -14.56 -8.44 -11.97
C LEU A 247 -15.23 -7.06 -12.13
N TRP A 248 -14.67 -6.21 -13.01
CA TRP A 248 -15.05 -4.81 -13.11
C TRP A 248 -15.57 -4.40 -14.49
N GLY A 249 -15.34 -5.23 -15.52
CA GLY A 249 -15.90 -5.03 -16.85
C GLY A 249 -17.34 -5.56 -16.98
N HIS A 250 -17.94 -5.34 -18.14
CA HIS A 250 -19.23 -5.93 -18.50
C HIS A 250 -19.02 -7.36 -18.96
N SER A 251 -19.33 -8.32 -18.10
CA SER A 251 -19.09 -9.74 -18.36
C SER A 251 -20.27 -10.61 -17.90
N MET A 252 -20.15 -11.94 -18.08
CA MET A 252 -21.09 -12.89 -17.51
C MET A 252 -21.21 -12.80 -15.99
N PHE A 253 -20.19 -12.21 -15.32
CA PHE A 253 -20.20 -11.99 -13.88
C PHE A 253 -21.42 -11.18 -13.42
N ASP A 254 -21.81 -10.15 -14.19
CA ASP A 254 -23.02 -9.36 -13.93
C ASP A 254 -24.28 -10.21 -13.98
N ARG A 255 -24.40 -11.07 -15.03
CA ARG A 255 -25.56 -11.95 -15.22
C ARG A 255 -25.67 -13.03 -14.15
N LEU A 256 -24.55 -13.46 -13.59
CA LEU A 256 -24.47 -14.49 -12.56
C LEU A 256 -24.60 -13.93 -11.12
N GLY A 257 -24.93 -12.64 -10.97
CA GLY A 257 -25.16 -11.99 -9.68
C GLY A 257 -23.89 -11.56 -8.95
N ARG A 258 -22.79 -11.36 -9.70
CA ARG A 258 -21.51 -10.86 -9.20
C ARG A 258 -21.02 -11.62 -7.96
N PHE A 259 -20.45 -10.89 -7.02
CA PHE A 259 -19.93 -11.46 -5.76
C PHE A 259 -20.99 -12.23 -4.96
N GLN A 260 -22.23 -11.76 -4.93
CA GLN A 260 -23.30 -12.47 -4.18
C GLN A 260 -23.68 -13.80 -4.86
N GLY A 261 -23.77 -13.81 -6.19
CA GLY A 261 -24.19 -14.96 -6.95
C GLY A 261 -23.13 -16.04 -7.15
N LEU A 262 -21.84 -15.65 -7.20
CA LEU A 262 -20.72 -16.55 -7.53
C LEU A 262 -19.72 -16.77 -6.38
N ASN A 263 -19.83 -16.10 -5.22
CA ASN A 263 -18.82 -16.18 -4.16
C ASN A 263 -18.49 -17.63 -3.75
N ASN A 264 -19.50 -18.46 -3.56
CA ASN A 264 -19.30 -19.85 -3.15
C ASN A 264 -18.60 -20.67 -4.24
N GLU A 265 -18.99 -20.47 -5.51
CA GLU A 265 -18.38 -21.18 -6.63
C GLU A 265 -16.95 -20.71 -6.89
N MET A 266 -16.68 -19.40 -6.83
CA MET A 266 -15.33 -18.86 -6.89
C MET A 266 -14.47 -19.42 -5.75
N GLY A 267 -14.99 -19.47 -4.52
CA GLY A 267 -14.29 -20.06 -3.38
C GLY A 267 -13.99 -21.54 -3.57
N PHE A 268 -14.95 -22.28 -4.11
CA PHE A 268 -14.77 -23.70 -4.43
C PHE A 268 -13.65 -23.90 -5.46
N ILE A 269 -13.69 -23.18 -6.59
CA ILE A 269 -12.67 -23.29 -7.63
C ILE A 269 -11.28 -22.87 -7.10
N VAL A 270 -11.18 -21.75 -6.38
CA VAL A 270 -9.93 -21.28 -5.78
C VAL A 270 -9.31 -22.34 -4.87
N THR A 271 -10.09 -22.90 -3.95
CA THR A 271 -9.56 -23.86 -2.97
C THR A 271 -9.17 -25.19 -3.59
N HIS A 272 -9.95 -25.70 -4.56
CA HIS A 272 -9.65 -26.97 -5.22
C HIS A 272 -8.49 -26.84 -6.19
N SER A 273 -8.42 -25.76 -6.98
CA SER A 273 -7.29 -25.53 -7.90
C SER A 273 -5.96 -25.33 -7.19
N LEU A 274 -5.94 -24.78 -5.96
CA LEU A 274 -4.73 -24.71 -5.14
C LEU A 274 -4.18 -26.09 -4.79
N ALA A 275 -5.07 -27.05 -4.54
CA ALA A 275 -4.67 -28.43 -4.22
C ALA A 275 -4.31 -29.23 -5.48
N GLU A 276 -4.97 -28.97 -6.60
CA GLU A 276 -4.84 -29.75 -7.83
C GLU A 276 -3.66 -29.30 -8.69
N TYR A 277 -3.38 -27.96 -8.76
CA TYR A 277 -2.32 -27.39 -9.58
C TYR A 277 -1.24 -26.66 -8.76
N PRO A 278 -0.64 -27.27 -7.71
CA PRO A 278 0.26 -26.57 -6.81
C PRO A 278 1.52 -26.03 -7.49
N GLY A 279 2.04 -26.75 -8.50
CA GLY A 279 3.21 -26.32 -9.27
C GLY A 279 2.92 -25.07 -10.11
N TRP A 280 1.79 -25.06 -10.80
CA TRP A 280 1.37 -23.90 -11.61
C TRP A 280 1.04 -22.69 -10.73
N GLN A 281 0.36 -22.91 -9.59
CA GLN A 281 0.11 -21.84 -8.61
C GLN A 281 1.42 -21.23 -8.09
N ALA A 282 2.44 -22.05 -7.78
CA ALA A 282 3.73 -21.58 -7.33
C ALA A 282 4.47 -20.77 -8.41
N GLU A 283 4.48 -21.26 -9.65
CA GLU A 283 5.06 -20.55 -10.79
C GLU A 283 4.39 -19.20 -11.02
N ALA A 284 3.03 -19.18 -11.09
CA ALA A 284 2.26 -17.96 -11.26
C ALA A 284 2.52 -16.96 -10.12
N ALA A 285 2.62 -17.43 -8.88
CA ALA A 285 2.93 -16.60 -7.72
C ALA A 285 4.33 -15.97 -7.82
N ILE A 286 5.35 -16.74 -8.21
CA ILE A 286 6.73 -16.24 -8.37
C ILE A 286 6.78 -15.18 -9.47
N VAL A 287 6.18 -15.46 -10.63
CA VAL A 287 6.13 -14.52 -11.76
C VAL A 287 5.41 -13.23 -11.37
N ALA A 288 4.25 -13.35 -10.71
CA ALA A 288 3.49 -12.20 -10.27
C ALA A 288 4.23 -11.35 -9.23
N ALA A 289 4.87 -11.99 -8.25
CA ALA A 289 5.66 -11.28 -7.24
C ALA A 289 6.88 -10.58 -7.86
N ALA A 290 7.59 -11.26 -8.77
CA ALA A 290 8.74 -10.68 -9.46
C ALA A 290 8.34 -9.47 -10.32
N ARG A 291 7.22 -9.59 -11.05
CA ARG A 291 6.67 -8.49 -11.84
C ARG A 291 6.27 -7.32 -10.95
N GLN A 292 5.56 -7.58 -9.85
CA GLN A 292 5.15 -6.52 -8.92
C GLN A 292 6.32 -5.74 -8.30
N LEU A 293 7.51 -6.36 -8.16
CA LEU A 293 8.70 -5.65 -7.69
C LEU A 293 9.23 -4.63 -8.68
N VAL A 294 8.96 -4.79 -9.97
CA VAL A 294 9.44 -3.87 -11.03
C VAL A 294 8.34 -2.95 -11.55
N ASP A 295 7.07 -3.28 -11.35
CA ASP A 295 5.92 -2.43 -11.65
C ASP A 295 5.81 -1.35 -10.56
N VAL A 296 6.44 -0.17 -10.79
CA VAL A 296 6.61 0.90 -9.79
C VAL A 296 6.30 2.29 -10.35
N ALA A 297 5.71 2.38 -11.55
CA ALA A 297 5.40 3.64 -12.19
C ALA A 297 4.33 4.42 -11.43
N THR A 298 4.46 5.74 -11.44
CA THR A 298 3.50 6.66 -10.82
C THR A 298 2.34 6.93 -11.75
N GLY A 299 1.10 7.00 -11.23
CA GLY A 299 -0.05 7.57 -11.91
C GLY A 299 -1.09 6.57 -12.41
N GLU A 300 -0.88 5.27 -12.27
CA GLU A 300 -1.85 4.26 -12.67
C GLU A 300 -3.23 4.50 -12.03
N GLY A 301 -4.29 4.42 -12.84
CA GLY A 301 -5.68 4.61 -12.40
C GLY A 301 -6.07 6.06 -12.11
N SER A 302 -5.25 7.03 -12.53
CA SER A 302 -5.54 8.48 -12.41
C SER A 302 -5.95 9.09 -13.77
N ASP A 303 -6.79 8.36 -14.49
CA ASP A 303 -7.28 8.76 -15.80
C ASP A 303 -8.16 10.02 -15.75
N VAL A 304 -8.35 10.67 -16.90
CA VAL A 304 -9.22 11.84 -17.07
C VAL A 304 -10.65 11.54 -16.69
N TRP A 305 -11.18 10.43 -17.17
CA TRP A 305 -12.55 10.00 -16.94
C TRP A 305 -12.60 8.79 -16.01
N ILE A 306 -13.22 8.97 -14.84
CA ILE A 306 -13.41 7.93 -13.83
C ILE A 306 -14.91 7.75 -13.57
N PRO A 307 -15.65 7.03 -14.46
CA PRO A 307 -17.13 7.02 -14.48
C PRO A 307 -17.73 6.59 -13.14
N HIS A 308 -17.16 5.59 -12.49
CA HIS A 308 -17.66 5.11 -11.20
C HIS A 308 -17.56 6.19 -10.12
N THR A 309 -16.40 6.84 -9.98
CA THR A 309 -16.20 7.92 -9.00
C THR A 309 -17.07 9.14 -9.32
N TYR A 310 -17.23 9.47 -10.59
CA TYR A 310 -18.14 10.53 -11.03
C TYR A 310 -19.58 10.25 -10.61
N GLY A 311 -20.10 9.09 -10.91
CA GLY A 311 -21.46 8.68 -10.55
C GLY A 311 -21.71 8.73 -9.05
N ILE A 312 -20.77 8.32 -8.23
CA ILE A 312 -20.84 8.40 -6.77
C ILE A 312 -20.89 9.85 -6.30
N ILE A 313 -20.00 10.71 -6.80
CA ILE A 313 -19.97 12.13 -6.42
C ILE A 313 -21.23 12.86 -6.91
N GLU A 314 -21.69 12.59 -8.13
CA GLU A 314 -22.89 13.19 -8.67
C GLU A 314 -24.13 12.81 -7.86
N HIS A 315 -24.22 11.57 -7.42
CA HIS A 315 -25.37 11.08 -6.67
C HIS A 315 -25.38 11.52 -5.21
N TYR A 316 -24.24 11.40 -4.52
CA TYR A 316 -24.18 11.62 -3.07
C TYR A 316 -23.60 12.97 -2.67
N LEU A 317 -22.80 13.60 -3.53
CA LEU A 317 -22.05 14.83 -3.24
C LEU A 317 -22.19 15.86 -4.38
N PRO A 318 -23.41 16.21 -4.80
CA PRO A 318 -23.64 17.06 -5.98
C PRO A 318 -22.96 18.44 -5.88
N ALA A 319 -22.79 18.99 -4.69
CA ALA A 319 -22.08 20.26 -4.46
C ALA A 319 -20.60 20.20 -4.88
N GLN A 320 -19.99 19.01 -4.85
CA GLN A 320 -18.58 18.82 -5.18
C GLN A 320 -18.35 18.52 -6.67
N LEU A 321 -19.40 18.23 -7.41
CA LEU A 321 -19.28 17.88 -8.82
C LEU A 321 -18.67 19.00 -9.66
N ALA A 322 -19.05 20.24 -9.42
CA ALA A 322 -18.55 21.38 -10.18
C ALA A 322 -17.05 21.68 -9.91
N PRO A 323 -16.56 21.73 -8.67
CA PRO A 323 -15.11 21.81 -8.39
C PRO A 323 -14.32 20.66 -8.99
N MET A 324 -14.79 19.43 -8.84
CA MET A 324 -14.16 18.24 -9.39
C MET A 324 -14.04 18.33 -10.93
N ARG A 325 -15.13 18.66 -11.63
CA ARG A 325 -15.14 18.80 -13.10
C ARG A 325 -14.21 19.91 -13.61
N LYS A 326 -13.92 20.93 -12.82
CA LYS A 326 -12.97 21.99 -13.17
C LYS A 326 -11.51 21.58 -13.00
N ALA A 327 -11.25 20.49 -12.28
CA ALA A 327 -9.88 20.00 -12.06
C ALA A 327 -9.19 19.64 -13.38
N ARG A 328 -7.87 19.85 -13.46
CA ARG A 328 -7.07 19.51 -14.66
C ARG A 328 -7.15 18.03 -14.99
N GLN A 329 -7.11 17.16 -13.99
CA GLN A 329 -7.25 15.72 -14.15
C GLN A 329 -8.50 15.36 -14.96
N GLN A 330 -9.60 16.09 -14.79
CA GLN A 330 -10.88 15.77 -15.44
C GLN A 330 -11.06 16.44 -16.81
N ASN A 331 -10.27 17.46 -17.12
CA ASN A 331 -10.39 18.20 -18.38
C ASN A 331 -9.27 17.92 -19.39
N GLN A 332 -8.03 17.82 -18.91
CA GLN A 332 -6.84 17.71 -19.76
C GLN A 332 -6.11 16.40 -19.58
N GLY A 333 -6.45 15.65 -18.54
CA GLY A 333 -5.70 14.51 -18.09
C GLY A 333 -4.38 14.89 -17.43
N ILE A 334 -3.72 13.91 -16.86
CA ILE A 334 -2.39 14.03 -16.28
C ILE A 334 -1.51 12.97 -16.93
N SER A 335 -0.47 13.40 -17.64
CA SER A 335 0.52 12.48 -18.17
C SER A 335 1.64 12.29 -17.15
N PHE A 336 1.89 11.06 -16.77
CA PHE A 336 2.97 10.67 -15.88
C PHE A 336 4.23 10.21 -16.63
N THR A 337 4.22 10.19 -17.96
CA THR A 337 5.33 9.67 -18.78
C THR A 337 6.64 10.34 -18.45
N THR A 338 6.69 11.68 -18.43
CA THR A 338 7.93 12.43 -18.13
C THR A 338 8.39 12.21 -16.69
N LEU A 339 7.46 12.11 -15.73
CA LEU A 339 7.77 11.83 -14.33
C LEU A 339 8.37 10.44 -14.15
N ASN A 340 7.83 9.46 -14.85
CA ASN A 340 8.27 8.08 -14.76
C ASN A 340 9.66 7.84 -15.37
N TRP A 341 10.16 8.74 -16.25
CA TRP A 341 11.56 8.76 -16.66
C TRP A 341 12.53 8.99 -15.49
N ILE A 342 12.06 9.61 -14.40
CA ILE A 342 12.83 9.83 -13.18
C ILE A 342 12.41 8.83 -12.10
N HIS A 343 11.11 8.70 -11.84
CA HIS A 343 10.60 7.93 -10.70
C HIS A 343 10.96 6.44 -10.79
N VAL A 344 10.79 5.81 -11.97
CA VAL A 344 11.05 4.38 -12.15
C VAL A 344 12.55 4.06 -11.98
N PRO A 345 13.50 4.71 -12.68
CA PRO A 345 14.91 4.44 -12.47
C PRO A 345 15.38 4.71 -11.03
N VAL A 346 14.91 5.78 -10.38
CA VAL A 346 15.26 6.08 -8.99
C VAL A 346 14.71 5.00 -8.05
N ALA A 347 13.48 4.54 -8.26
CA ALA A 347 12.87 3.48 -7.47
C ALA A 347 13.69 2.18 -7.56
N LEU A 348 13.99 1.72 -8.78
CA LEU A 348 14.75 0.49 -9.01
C LEU A 348 16.18 0.59 -8.48
N ALA A 349 16.88 1.72 -8.71
CA ALA A 349 18.21 1.95 -8.17
C ALA A 349 18.21 1.99 -6.64
N SER A 350 17.19 2.60 -6.03
CA SER A 350 17.03 2.64 -4.58
C SER A 350 16.81 1.26 -3.99
N MET A 351 15.98 0.42 -4.61
CA MET A 351 15.78 -0.97 -4.17
C MET A 351 17.09 -1.77 -4.20
N LEU A 352 17.86 -1.69 -5.30
CA LEU A 352 19.16 -2.34 -5.42
C LEU A 352 20.13 -1.83 -4.35
N LEU A 353 20.13 -0.52 -4.06
CA LEU A 353 20.97 0.06 -3.02
C LEU A 353 20.57 -0.42 -1.62
N VAL A 354 19.28 -0.55 -1.32
CA VAL A 354 18.80 -1.10 -0.05
C VAL A 354 19.22 -2.56 0.12
N VAL A 355 19.13 -3.37 -0.95
CA VAL A 355 19.65 -4.75 -0.96
C VAL A 355 21.16 -4.76 -0.68
N ALA A 356 21.93 -3.88 -1.33
CA ALA A 356 23.37 -3.79 -1.12
C ALA A 356 23.74 -3.35 0.31
N ILE A 357 23.04 -2.36 0.88
CA ILE A 357 23.22 -1.91 2.28
C ILE A 357 23.03 -3.10 3.23
N PHE A 358 21.93 -3.81 3.08
CA PHE A 358 21.62 -4.99 3.89
C PHE A 358 22.68 -6.09 3.74
N ALA A 359 22.99 -6.48 2.51
CA ALA A 359 23.93 -7.56 2.21
C ALA A 359 25.35 -7.25 2.74
N ILE A 360 25.84 -6.02 2.55
CA ILE A 360 27.17 -5.60 3.02
C ILE A 360 27.23 -5.61 4.55
N ALA A 361 26.18 -5.14 5.23
CA ALA A 361 26.14 -5.14 6.69
C ALA A 361 26.15 -6.56 7.29
N ILE A 362 25.40 -7.48 6.68
CA ILE A 362 25.38 -8.90 7.06
C ILE A 362 26.74 -9.55 6.81
N TRP A 363 27.32 -9.35 5.61
CA TRP A 363 28.61 -9.90 5.26
C TRP A 363 29.73 -9.42 6.21
N ARG A 364 29.70 -8.11 6.56
CA ARG A 364 30.66 -7.52 7.51
C ARG A 364 30.35 -7.86 8.97
N ARG A 365 29.25 -8.57 9.25
CA ARG A 365 28.76 -8.91 10.59
C ARG A 365 28.63 -7.69 11.54
N ARG A 366 28.22 -6.56 10.97
CA ARG A 366 28.06 -5.29 11.69
C ARG A 366 26.69 -4.66 11.38
N PRO A 367 25.59 -5.34 11.72
CA PRO A 367 24.24 -4.77 11.56
C PRO A 367 24.08 -3.59 12.51
N ASP A 368 23.52 -2.50 11.99
CA ASP A 368 23.16 -1.29 12.71
C ASP A 368 21.69 -0.92 12.50
N ASP A 369 21.24 0.23 13.05
CA ASP A 369 19.87 0.71 12.89
C ASP A 369 19.46 0.88 11.42
N LEU A 370 20.41 1.30 10.55
CA LEU A 370 20.18 1.45 9.12
C LEU A 370 19.98 0.08 8.44
N THR A 371 20.71 -0.93 8.89
CA THR A 371 20.54 -2.32 8.43
C THR A 371 19.16 -2.86 8.79
N LEU A 372 18.67 -2.55 10.01
CA LEU A 372 17.32 -2.94 10.44
C LEU A 372 16.24 -2.21 9.62
N LEU A 373 16.42 -0.94 9.32
CA LEU A 373 15.50 -0.20 8.45
C LEU A 373 15.52 -0.78 7.03
N ALA A 374 16.71 -1.07 6.47
CA ALA A 374 16.84 -1.70 5.17
C ALA A 374 16.15 -3.07 5.12
N ALA A 375 16.34 -3.90 6.14
CA ALA A 375 15.65 -5.20 6.26
C ALA A 375 14.12 -5.03 6.33
N THR A 376 13.64 -4.08 7.14
CA THR A 376 12.19 -3.77 7.26
C THR A 376 11.61 -3.35 5.91
N VAL A 377 12.30 -2.47 5.18
CA VAL A 377 11.85 -1.98 3.87
C VAL A 377 11.87 -3.11 2.83
N LEU A 378 12.91 -3.95 2.80
CA LEU A 378 12.97 -5.11 1.90
C LEU A 378 11.83 -6.09 2.18
N LEU A 379 11.59 -6.42 3.43
CA LEU A 379 10.48 -7.29 3.82
C LEU A 379 9.12 -6.67 3.50
N ALA A 380 8.97 -5.36 3.68
CA ALA A 380 7.74 -4.66 3.31
C ALA A 380 7.50 -4.68 1.78
N LEU A 381 8.53 -4.45 0.97
CA LEU A 381 8.45 -4.52 -0.48
C LEU A 381 8.12 -5.94 -0.96
N LEU A 382 8.78 -6.96 -0.42
CA LEU A 382 8.50 -8.37 -0.72
C LEU A 382 7.10 -8.77 -0.27
N GLY A 383 6.69 -8.40 0.95
CA GLY A 383 5.36 -8.65 1.46
C GLY A 383 4.27 -7.97 0.63
N ASN A 384 4.51 -6.71 0.23
CA ASN A 384 3.60 -5.98 -0.65
C ASN A 384 3.52 -6.61 -2.05
N ALA A 385 4.65 -7.03 -2.62
CA ALA A 385 4.69 -7.71 -3.91
C ALA A 385 3.95 -9.05 -3.85
N PHE A 386 4.09 -9.80 -2.76
CA PHE A 386 3.36 -11.04 -2.55
C PHE A 386 1.85 -10.77 -2.39
N VAL A 387 1.45 -9.93 -1.44
CA VAL A 387 0.02 -9.73 -1.14
C VAL A 387 -0.71 -9.06 -2.30
N CYS A 388 -0.13 -8.05 -2.93
CA CYS A 388 -0.77 -7.33 -4.02
C CYS A 388 -0.58 -8.06 -5.37
N GLY A 389 0.63 -8.46 -5.70
CA GLY A 389 0.93 -9.10 -6.97
C GLY A 389 0.34 -10.50 -7.11
N VAL A 390 0.47 -11.34 -6.06
CA VAL A 390 0.02 -12.74 -6.14
C VAL A 390 -1.48 -12.88 -5.92
N ILE A 391 -2.06 -12.12 -4.99
CA ILE A 391 -3.49 -12.29 -4.67
C ILE A 391 -4.36 -11.43 -5.58
N SER A 392 -3.96 -10.20 -5.91
CA SER A 392 -4.77 -9.26 -6.70
C SER A 392 -4.35 -9.17 -8.16
N GLY A 393 -3.06 -9.19 -8.43
CA GLY A 393 -2.43 -8.98 -9.73
C GLY A 393 -1.41 -7.84 -9.66
N PRO A 394 -0.30 -7.92 -10.44
CA PRO A 394 0.70 -6.87 -10.47
C PRO A 394 0.14 -5.58 -11.07
N HIS A 395 0.40 -4.46 -10.38
CA HIS A 395 0.04 -3.11 -10.79
C HIS A 395 1.12 -2.11 -10.38
N ASP A 396 1.42 -1.14 -11.22
CA ASP A 396 2.37 -0.05 -10.94
C ASP A 396 2.03 0.71 -9.64
N ARG A 397 0.75 0.94 -9.41
CA ARG A 397 0.23 1.60 -8.22
C ARG A 397 0.67 0.90 -6.93
N TYR A 398 0.64 -0.43 -6.91
CA TYR A 398 1.02 -1.19 -5.72
C TYR A 398 2.52 -1.13 -5.43
N GLY A 399 3.36 -1.01 -6.45
CA GLY A 399 4.78 -0.74 -6.29
C GLY A 399 5.05 0.71 -5.86
N ALA A 400 4.47 1.68 -6.57
CA ALA A 400 4.68 3.11 -6.34
C ALA A 400 4.36 3.54 -4.90
N ARG A 401 3.29 2.98 -4.29
CA ARG A 401 2.86 3.33 -2.91
C ARG A 401 3.88 2.94 -1.84
N MET A 402 4.79 2.01 -2.13
CA MET A 402 5.72 1.47 -1.16
C MET A 402 7.19 1.81 -1.48
N VAL A 403 7.57 1.86 -2.76
CA VAL A 403 8.98 1.92 -3.17
C VAL A 403 9.69 3.21 -2.76
N TRP A 404 8.98 4.32 -2.56
CA TRP A 404 9.56 5.60 -2.12
C TRP A 404 10.28 5.51 -0.77
N ILE A 405 9.90 4.54 0.11
CA ILE A 405 10.62 4.31 1.37
C ILE A 405 12.02 3.72 1.13
N ALA A 406 12.24 2.98 0.03
CA ALA A 406 13.58 2.55 -0.34
C ALA A 406 14.47 3.75 -0.71
N THR A 407 13.93 4.73 -1.44
CA THR A 407 14.63 5.99 -1.72
C THR A 407 14.96 6.76 -0.44
N LEU A 408 14.06 6.79 0.54
CA LEU A 408 14.34 7.38 1.85
C LEU A 408 15.53 6.69 2.53
N VAL A 409 15.59 5.35 2.55
CA VAL A 409 16.73 4.59 3.11
C VAL A 409 18.03 4.93 2.40
N ALA A 410 18.02 4.98 1.08
CA ALA A 410 19.18 5.34 0.28
C ALA A 410 19.69 6.76 0.60
N LEU A 411 18.78 7.71 0.75
CA LEU A 411 19.10 9.09 1.12
C LEU A 411 19.65 9.20 2.56
N ILE A 412 19.09 8.46 3.53
CA ILE A 412 19.61 8.40 4.90
C ILE A 412 21.04 7.84 4.88
N ALA A 413 21.29 6.77 4.13
CA ALA A 413 22.62 6.16 3.98
C ALA A 413 23.64 7.17 3.41
N ALA A 414 23.26 7.90 2.37
CA ALA A 414 24.09 8.92 1.75
C ALA A 414 24.46 10.03 2.74
N VAL A 415 23.47 10.58 3.47
CA VAL A 415 23.73 11.64 4.47
C VAL A 415 24.63 11.15 5.60
N ARG A 416 24.47 9.90 6.07
CA ARG A 416 25.34 9.34 7.11
C ARG A 416 26.78 9.18 6.61
N ARG A 417 26.96 8.68 5.38
CA ARG A 417 28.30 8.47 4.79
C ARG A 417 29.06 9.80 4.56
N PHE A 418 28.41 10.79 3.98
CA PHE A 418 29.02 12.08 3.66
C PHE A 418 28.95 13.09 4.79
N GLY A 419 28.20 12.81 5.86
CA GLY A 419 28.07 13.70 7.02
C GLY A 419 29.13 13.53 8.07
N ASP A 420 29.84 12.39 8.10
CA ASP A 420 30.94 12.11 9.03
C ASP A 420 32.30 12.69 8.57
N ASP A 421 32.44 12.98 7.27
CA ASP A 421 33.69 13.56 6.71
C ASP A 421 33.96 15.00 7.17
N GLY A 422 33.08 15.61 7.98
CA GLY A 422 33.18 16.98 8.46
C GLY A 422 33.63 17.14 9.91
N LYS A 423 33.96 16.08 10.65
CA LYS A 423 34.64 16.18 11.93
C LYS A 423 36.14 16.11 11.70
N PRO A 424 36.91 17.20 11.89
CA PRO A 424 38.37 17.07 11.93
C PRO A 424 38.68 16.09 13.07
N GLY A 425 39.42 15.03 12.73
CA GLY A 425 39.91 14.07 13.70
C GLY A 425 40.56 14.84 14.87
N VAL A 426 40.01 14.65 16.06
CA VAL A 426 40.72 15.05 17.29
C VAL A 426 41.99 14.21 17.28
N PRO A 427 43.20 14.83 17.23
CA PRO A 427 44.42 14.08 17.33
C PRO A 427 44.42 13.36 18.68
N SER A 428 44.39 12.04 18.65
CA SER A 428 44.77 11.23 19.80
C SER A 428 46.25 11.40 19.99
N GLY A 429 46.64 12.34 20.83
CA GLY A 429 48.05 12.58 21.12
C GLY A 429 48.29 13.48 22.29
N MET A 430 48.62 12.89 23.37
CA MET A 430 49.79 13.05 24.24
C MET A 430 49.53 13.41 25.70
N PRO A 431 50.46 13.13 26.52
CA PRO A 431 50.64 11.90 27.31
C PRO A 431 50.19 12.07 28.75
#